data_ea8838622bf2ca7effbc9b5879453318
#
_entry.id   ea8838622bf2ca7effbc9b5879453318
#
_cell.length_a   1.000
_cell.length_b   1.000
_cell.length_c   1.000
_cell.angle_alpha   90.00
_cell.angle_beta   90.00
_cell.angle_gamma   90.00
#
_symmetry.space_group_name_H-M   'P 1'
#
loop_
_entity.id
_entity.type
_entity.pdbx_description
1 polymer ?
#
loop_
_entity_poly.entity_id
_entity_poly.type
_entity_poly.pdbx_seq_one_letter_code
_entity_poly.pdbx_strand_id
1 'polypeptide(L)'
;IGRAGAMAAAVMVAAGGGDFSDLREIKKQLLSVAERSRERGLQHSGKWAAELAFALEPLPLSELPPPPVLTEEDARDLDAYTLAKSYFDLKEYDRAAYFLRGCKSQKAYFLYMYSRYLSGEKKKDDETVDSLGPLEKGQVKNEALRELRVELSKKHKAQELDGFGLYLYGVVLRKLDLVKEAIDVFVEAAHVLPLHWGAWLELCNLITDKEMLKFLSLPDTWMKEFFLAHIYTELQLIEEALQKYQSLIDAGFSKSTYIISQIAVAYHNIRDIDKALSIFNELRKQDPYRIENMDTFSNLLYVRSMKPELSYLAHNLCEIDKYRVETCCVIGNYYSLRSQHEKAALYFQRALKLNPRYLGAWTLMGHEYMEMKNTSAAIQAYRHAIEVNKRDYRAWYGLGQTYEILKMPFYCLYYYRRAHQLRPNDSRMLVALGECYEKLNQLVEAKKCYWRAYAVGDVEKMALVKLAKLHEQLNESEQAAQCYIKYIQDIYSCGEVVEHLEVSTAFRYLAQYYFKCKLWDEASACAQKCCAFNDTREEGKALLRQILQLRNQGETSSTDVAAPFFLPTSLSANNTPTRRVSPLNLSSVTP
;
A
#
# COMPACT_ATOMS: atom_id res chain seq x y z
N ILE A 1 19.60 -8.40 31.63
CA ILE A 1 18.54 -8.45 30.59
C ILE A 1 17.22 -9.05 31.18
N GLY A 2 17.20 -9.58 32.41
CA GLY A 2 16.05 -10.24 33.01
C GLY A 2 15.07 -9.38 33.85
N ARG A 3 15.35 -8.12 34.15
CA ARG A 3 14.46 -7.24 34.95
C ARG A 3 13.76 -6.11 34.18
N ALA A 4 14.26 -5.74 33.00
CA ALA A 4 13.63 -4.74 32.13
C ALA A 4 12.38 -5.27 31.40
N GLY A 5 12.34 -6.57 31.07
CA GLY A 5 11.19 -7.19 30.41
C GLY A 5 9.96 -7.36 31.31
N ALA A 6 10.16 -7.58 32.61
CA ALA A 6 9.05 -7.72 33.57
C ALA A 6 8.40 -6.37 33.94
N MET A 7 9.16 -5.27 33.87
CA MET A 7 8.61 -3.92 34.13
C MET A 7 7.85 -3.36 32.91
N ALA A 8 8.25 -3.72 31.69
CA ALA A 8 7.53 -3.34 30.47
C ALA A 8 6.16 -4.02 30.40
N ALA A 9 6.06 -5.29 30.80
CA ALA A 9 4.79 -6.01 30.86
C ALA A 9 3.82 -5.42 31.92
N ALA A 10 4.34 -4.92 33.05
CA ALA A 10 3.51 -4.33 34.09
C ALA A 10 3.00 -2.91 33.75
N VAL A 11 3.65 -2.18 32.86
CA VAL A 11 3.23 -0.83 32.44
C VAL A 11 2.18 -0.90 31.29
N MET A 12 2.13 -2.00 30.53
CA MET A 12 1.13 -2.18 29.46
C MET A 12 -0.28 -2.58 29.95
N VAL A 13 -0.42 -3.08 31.18
CA VAL A 13 -1.73 -3.41 31.79
C VAL A 13 -2.58 -2.14 32.07
N ALA A 14 -1.99 -0.94 32.00
CA ALA A 14 -2.70 0.32 32.27
C ALA A 14 -3.23 1.06 31.01
N ALA A 15 -3.00 0.56 29.80
CA ALA A 15 -3.48 1.17 28.57
C ALA A 15 -4.35 0.17 27.79
N GLY A 16 -5.64 0.04 28.16
CA GLY A 16 -6.78 -0.48 27.36
C GLY A 16 -6.49 -1.38 26.16
N GLY A 17 -5.55 -2.30 26.24
CA GLY A 17 -5.20 -3.26 25.20
C GLY A 17 -5.77 -4.65 25.54
N GLY A 18 -6.26 -5.38 24.54
CA GLY A 18 -6.80 -6.73 24.70
C GLY A 18 -5.87 -7.63 25.52
N ASP A 19 -6.44 -8.48 26.33
CA ASP A 19 -5.73 -9.31 27.31
C ASP A 19 -4.86 -10.38 26.61
N PHE A 20 -3.55 -10.13 26.51
CA PHE A 20 -2.53 -11.08 26.04
C PHE A 20 -1.87 -11.85 27.21
N SER A 21 -2.50 -11.89 28.36
CA SER A 21 -1.91 -12.41 29.61
C SER A 21 -1.58 -13.90 29.56
N ASP A 22 -2.25 -14.69 28.71
CA ASP A 22 -1.98 -16.12 28.57
C ASP A 22 -1.83 -16.56 27.10
N LEU A 23 -0.59 -16.49 26.59
CA LEU A 23 -0.25 -16.93 25.24
C LEU A 23 -0.52 -18.43 25.01
N ARG A 24 -0.51 -19.26 26.07
CA ARG A 24 -0.81 -20.69 25.96
C ARG A 24 -2.30 -20.89 25.69
N GLU A 25 -3.16 -20.15 26.39
CA GLU A 25 -4.60 -20.20 26.14
C GLU A 25 -4.95 -19.67 24.75
N ILE A 26 -4.33 -18.58 24.32
CA ILE A 26 -4.47 -18.05 22.95
C ILE A 26 -4.08 -19.12 21.92
N LYS A 27 -2.98 -19.84 22.14
CA LYS A 27 -2.58 -20.92 21.25
C LYS A 27 -3.57 -22.07 21.19
N LYS A 28 -4.15 -22.49 22.33
CA LYS A 28 -5.20 -23.54 22.37
C LYS A 28 -6.43 -23.09 21.57
N GLN A 29 -6.85 -21.85 21.76
CA GLN A 29 -7.98 -21.26 21.03
C GLN A 29 -7.72 -21.22 19.53
N LEU A 30 -6.51 -20.80 19.09
CA LEU A 30 -6.12 -20.76 17.69
C LEU A 30 -6.12 -22.16 17.05
N LEU A 31 -5.60 -23.18 17.75
CA LEU A 31 -5.61 -24.56 17.25
C LEU A 31 -7.04 -25.08 17.09
N SER A 32 -7.91 -24.84 18.09
CA SER A 32 -9.32 -25.24 18.05
C SER A 32 -10.07 -24.57 16.88
N VAL A 33 -9.88 -23.26 16.67
CA VAL A 33 -10.53 -22.54 15.57
C VAL A 33 -9.97 -22.94 14.21
N ALA A 34 -8.67 -23.23 14.12
CA ALA A 34 -8.08 -23.73 12.89
C ALA A 34 -8.74 -25.06 12.44
N GLU A 35 -9.00 -25.96 13.37
CA GLU A 35 -9.68 -27.22 13.07
C GLU A 35 -11.15 -27.01 12.70
N ARG A 36 -11.90 -26.27 13.51
CA ARG A 36 -13.30 -25.94 13.24
C ARG A 36 -13.50 -25.24 11.90
N SER A 37 -12.54 -24.38 11.48
CA SER A 37 -12.55 -23.73 10.17
C SER A 37 -12.29 -24.71 9.04
N ARG A 38 -11.34 -25.65 9.20
CA ARG A 38 -11.06 -26.70 8.23
C ARG A 38 -12.23 -27.64 8.03
N GLU A 39 -12.89 -28.08 9.12
CA GLU A 39 -14.11 -28.87 9.04
C GLU A 39 -15.17 -28.21 8.16
N ARG A 40 -15.31 -26.90 8.23
CA ARG A 40 -16.28 -26.13 7.45
C ARG A 40 -15.80 -25.74 6.04
N GLY A 41 -14.61 -26.18 5.63
CA GLY A 41 -14.04 -25.86 4.33
C GLY A 41 -13.48 -24.44 4.20
N LEU A 42 -13.35 -23.70 5.29
CA LEU A 42 -12.79 -22.35 5.35
C LEU A 42 -11.26 -22.41 5.46
N GLN A 43 -10.59 -22.88 4.38
CA GLN A 43 -9.16 -23.20 4.37
C GLN A 43 -8.28 -21.98 4.70
N HIS A 44 -8.60 -20.80 4.17
CA HIS A 44 -7.81 -19.59 4.41
C HIS A 44 -7.84 -19.14 5.88
N SER A 45 -9.00 -19.18 6.54
CA SER A 45 -9.09 -18.84 7.97
C SER A 45 -8.39 -19.90 8.84
N GLY A 46 -8.51 -21.18 8.47
CA GLY A 46 -7.81 -22.28 9.14
C GLY A 46 -6.29 -22.16 8.98
N LYS A 47 -5.79 -21.81 7.80
CA LYS A 47 -4.37 -21.56 7.54
C LYS A 47 -3.85 -20.41 8.38
N TRP A 48 -4.51 -19.25 8.36
CA TRP A 48 -4.10 -18.08 9.14
C TRP A 48 -3.99 -18.39 10.63
N ALA A 49 -5.01 -19.04 11.20
CA ALA A 49 -4.99 -19.42 12.62
C ALA A 49 -3.87 -20.43 12.95
N ALA A 50 -3.59 -21.37 12.06
CA ALA A 50 -2.50 -22.34 12.22
C ALA A 50 -1.12 -21.68 12.12
N GLU A 51 -0.90 -20.76 11.19
CA GLU A 51 0.34 -19.98 11.06
C GLU A 51 0.61 -19.14 12.30
N LEU A 52 -0.45 -18.50 12.83
CA LEU A 52 -0.34 -17.71 14.05
C LEU A 52 -0.06 -18.59 15.28
N ALA A 53 -0.70 -19.77 15.38
CA ALA A 53 -0.43 -20.74 16.44
C ALA A 53 1.00 -21.29 16.37
N PHE A 54 1.54 -21.51 15.16
CA PHE A 54 2.91 -21.97 14.95
C PHE A 54 3.95 -20.93 15.42
N ALA A 55 3.66 -19.65 15.29
CA ALA A 55 4.54 -18.57 15.73
C ALA A 55 4.70 -18.49 17.26
N LEU A 56 3.77 -19.07 18.03
CA LEU A 56 3.82 -19.15 19.51
C LEU A 56 4.62 -20.36 19.97
N GLU A 57 5.13 -20.31 21.20
CA GLU A 57 5.88 -21.42 21.81
C GLU A 57 5.11 -22.76 21.79
N PRO A 58 5.79 -23.91 21.66
CA PRO A 58 5.14 -25.22 21.67
C PRO A 58 4.38 -25.47 23.00
N LEU A 59 3.19 -26.07 22.89
CA LEU A 59 2.44 -26.55 24.07
C LEU A 59 2.89 -27.97 24.45
N PRO A 60 2.98 -28.27 25.74
CA PRO A 60 3.18 -29.64 26.20
C PRO A 60 1.95 -30.51 25.84
N LEU A 61 2.13 -31.79 25.61
CA LEU A 61 1.09 -32.76 25.23
C LEU A 61 -0.12 -32.76 26.18
N SER A 62 0.12 -32.53 27.48
CA SER A 62 -0.91 -32.47 28.51
C SER A 62 -1.85 -31.26 28.40
N GLU A 63 -1.44 -30.25 27.65
CA GLU A 63 -2.20 -29.00 27.51
C GLU A 63 -2.85 -28.84 26.12
N LEU A 64 -2.78 -29.85 25.26
CA LEU A 64 -3.46 -29.82 23.97
C LEU A 64 -4.98 -29.73 24.15
N PRO A 65 -5.69 -28.95 23.31
CA PRO A 65 -7.13 -28.86 23.37
C PRO A 65 -7.75 -30.26 23.20
N PRO A 66 -8.77 -30.61 23.98
CA PRO A 66 -9.46 -31.88 23.80
C PRO A 66 -10.13 -31.91 22.41
N PRO A 67 -10.28 -33.10 21.81
CA PRO A 67 -11.03 -33.23 20.56
C PRO A 67 -12.44 -32.68 20.73
N PRO A 68 -13.03 -32.06 19.68
CA PRO A 68 -14.36 -31.48 19.74
C PRO A 68 -15.39 -32.55 20.17
N VAL A 69 -16.18 -32.21 21.17
CA VAL A 69 -17.26 -33.09 21.63
C VAL A 69 -18.35 -33.12 20.56
N LEU A 70 -18.62 -34.29 20.02
CA LEU A 70 -19.68 -34.50 19.03
C LEU A 70 -21.05 -34.31 19.71
N THR A 71 -21.87 -33.45 19.17
CA THR A 71 -23.27 -33.35 19.59
C THR A 71 -24.07 -34.56 19.10
N GLU A 72 -25.23 -34.85 19.69
CA GLU A 72 -26.10 -35.95 19.18
C GLU A 72 -26.49 -35.74 17.70
N GLU A 73 -26.70 -34.48 17.29
CA GLU A 73 -27.00 -34.12 15.92
C GLU A 73 -25.79 -34.36 15.00
N ASP A 74 -24.57 -34.01 15.46
CA ASP A 74 -23.34 -34.28 14.74
C ASP A 74 -23.10 -35.77 14.54
N ALA A 75 -23.43 -36.61 15.53
CA ALA A 75 -23.30 -38.05 15.43
C ALA A 75 -24.30 -38.66 14.44
N ARG A 76 -25.54 -38.14 14.40
CA ARG A 76 -26.55 -38.60 13.41
C ARG A 76 -26.20 -38.24 11.98
N ASP A 77 -25.63 -37.07 11.78
CA ASP A 77 -25.32 -36.54 10.43
C ASP A 77 -23.89 -36.92 9.98
N LEU A 78 -23.12 -37.65 10.80
CA LEU A 78 -21.69 -37.90 10.61
C LEU A 78 -21.36 -38.54 9.25
N ASP A 79 -22.11 -39.56 8.87
CA ASP A 79 -21.85 -40.30 7.61
C ASP A 79 -22.11 -39.42 6.38
N ALA A 80 -23.26 -38.73 6.39
CA ALA A 80 -23.62 -37.79 5.32
C ALA A 80 -22.61 -36.63 5.24
N TYR A 81 -22.20 -36.09 6.39
CA TYR A 81 -21.21 -35.03 6.47
C TYR A 81 -19.84 -35.48 5.95
N THR A 82 -19.35 -36.66 6.34
CA THR A 82 -18.05 -37.17 5.93
C THR A 82 -18.00 -37.40 4.43
N LEU A 83 -19.05 -37.98 3.85
CA LEU A 83 -19.17 -38.19 2.42
C LEU A 83 -19.25 -36.85 1.67
N ALA A 84 -20.09 -35.93 2.12
CA ALA A 84 -20.25 -34.64 1.51
C ALA A 84 -18.97 -33.78 1.61
N LYS A 85 -18.24 -33.87 2.71
CA LYS A 85 -16.95 -33.19 2.90
C LYS A 85 -15.91 -33.68 1.89
N SER A 86 -15.88 -34.98 1.60
CA SER A 86 -15.00 -35.54 0.55
C SER A 86 -15.35 -34.97 -0.83
N TYR A 87 -16.64 -34.86 -1.18
CA TYR A 87 -17.04 -34.22 -2.43
C TYR A 87 -16.72 -32.72 -2.45
N PHE A 88 -16.91 -32.02 -1.34
CA PHE A 88 -16.56 -30.62 -1.21
C PHE A 88 -15.07 -30.38 -1.47
N ASP A 89 -14.20 -31.22 -0.88
CA ASP A 89 -12.75 -31.11 -1.03
C ASP A 89 -12.29 -31.42 -2.48
N LEU A 90 -13.05 -32.25 -3.21
CA LEU A 90 -12.89 -32.47 -4.66
C LEU A 90 -13.53 -31.39 -5.54
N LYS A 91 -14.10 -30.30 -4.94
CA LYS A 91 -14.80 -29.20 -5.61
C LYS A 91 -16.07 -29.63 -6.37
N GLU A 92 -16.69 -30.74 -5.98
CA GLU A 92 -17.97 -31.24 -6.47
C GLU A 92 -19.12 -30.68 -5.62
N TYR A 93 -19.31 -29.38 -5.64
CA TYR A 93 -20.17 -28.65 -4.70
C TYR A 93 -21.65 -29.03 -4.81
N ASP A 94 -22.17 -29.28 -6.00
CA ASP A 94 -23.57 -29.69 -6.17
C ASP A 94 -23.87 -31.07 -5.55
N ARG A 95 -22.91 -32.00 -5.66
CA ARG A 95 -23.02 -33.33 -5.01
C ARG A 95 -22.94 -33.20 -3.49
N ALA A 96 -22.01 -32.41 -2.97
CA ALA A 96 -21.90 -32.16 -1.53
C ALA A 96 -23.19 -31.56 -0.98
N ALA A 97 -23.78 -30.57 -1.65
CA ALA A 97 -25.06 -29.99 -1.27
C ALA A 97 -26.22 -31.01 -1.31
N TYR A 98 -26.24 -31.92 -2.28
CA TYR A 98 -27.28 -32.92 -2.36
C TYR A 98 -27.32 -33.85 -1.14
N PHE A 99 -26.18 -34.38 -0.73
CA PHE A 99 -26.09 -35.31 0.41
C PHE A 99 -26.31 -34.63 1.77
N LEU A 100 -26.07 -33.32 1.87
CA LEU A 100 -26.31 -32.55 3.10
C LEU A 100 -27.75 -32.04 3.23
N ARG A 101 -28.58 -32.25 2.23
CA ARG A 101 -29.97 -31.80 2.24
C ARG A 101 -30.75 -32.49 3.35
N GLY A 102 -31.16 -31.73 4.36
CA GLY A 102 -31.94 -32.24 5.48
C GLY A 102 -31.13 -32.56 6.74
N CYS A 103 -29.80 -32.45 6.72
CA CYS A 103 -28.98 -32.52 7.92
C CYS A 103 -29.29 -31.35 8.87
N LYS A 104 -29.29 -31.63 10.19
CA LYS A 104 -29.66 -30.66 11.23
C LYS A 104 -28.45 -30.08 11.97
N SER A 105 -27.33 -30.80 11.97
CA SER A 105 -26.08 -30.37 12.61
C SER A 105 -25.62 -29.03 12.05
N GLN A 106 -25.19 -28.11 12.92
CA GLN A 106 -24.75 -26.77 12.53
C GLN A 106 -23.60 -26.80 11.51
N LYS A 107 -22.63 -27.72 11.68
CA LYS A 107 -21.52 -27.85 10.73
C LYS A 107 -21.94 -28.43 9.39
N ALA A 108 -22.86 -29.38 9.35
CA ALA A 108 -23.40 -29.94 8.13
C ALA A 108 -24.29 -28.90 7.39
N TYR A 109 -25.12 -28.16 8.13
CA TYR A 109 -25.92 -27.07 7.57
C TYR A 109 -25.04 -25.95 6.98
N PHE A 110 -23.98 -25.55 7.69
CA PHE A 110 -23.03 -24.58 7.16
C PHE A 110 -22.41 -25.06 5.86
N LEU A 111 -21.92 -26.31 5.81
CA LEU A 111 -21.30 -26.89 4.63
C LEU A 111 -22.30 -27.01 3.46
N TYR A 112 -23.57 -27.31 3.74
CA TYR A 112 -24.66 -27.31 2.77
C TYR A 112 -24.83 -25.95 2.10
N MET A 113 -24.98 -24.89 2.89
CA MET A 113 -25.17 -23.53 2.39
C MET A 113 -23.94 -23.01 1.67
N TYR A 114 -22.75 -23.32 2.21
CA TYR A 114 -21.49 -22.90 1.59
C TYR A 114 -21.22 -23.63 0.27
N SER A 115 -21.60 -24.91 0.16
CA SER A 115 -21.52 -25.64 -1.11
C SER A 115 -22.44 -25.04 -2.17
N ARG A 116 -23.68 -24.64 -1.83
CA ARG A 116 -24.58 -23.95 -2.77
C ARG A 116 -24.03 -22.60 -3.21
N TYR A 117 -23.44 -21.85 -2.27
CA TYR A 117 -22.79 -20.57 -2.59
C TYR A 117 -21.62 -20.76 -3.56
N LEU A 118 -20.72 -21.72 -3.28
CA LEU A 118 -19.56 -21.99 -4.14
C LEU A 118 -19.96 -22.60 -5.50
N SER A 119 -20.98 -23.42 -5.56
CA SER A 119 -21.52 -23.92 -6.84
C SER A 119 -21.99 -22.77 -7.72
N GLY A 120 -22.73 -21.82 -7.14
CA GLY A 120 -23.18 -20.64 -7.88
C GLY A 120 -22.03 -19.72 -8.32
N GLU A 121 -21.00 -19.51 -7.47
CA GLU A 121 -19.82 -18.74 -7.88
C GLU A 121 -19.02 -19.47 -8.98
N LYS A 122 -18.87 -20.80 -8.89
CA LYS A 122 -18.20 -21.60 -9.92
C LYS A 122 -18.91 -21.48 -11.27
N LYS A 123 -20.24 -21.66 -11.32
CA LYS A 123 -21.04 -21.51 -12.56
C LYS A 123 -20.88 -20.11 -13.15
N LYS A 124 -20.93 -19.10 -12.32
CA LYS A 124 -20.70 -17.72 -12.74
C LYS A 124 -19.31 -17.52 -13.34
N ASP A 125 -18.26 -18.07 -12.69
CA ASP A 125 -16.88 -17.95 -13.18
C ASP A 125 -16.70 -18.71 -14.51
N ASP A 126 -17.27 -19.92 -14.64
CA ASP A 126 -17.26 -20.71 -15.88
C ASP A 126 -17.94 -19.95 -17.04
N GLU A 127 -19.12 -19.39 -16.83
CA GLU A 127 -19.82 -18.57 -17.82
C GLU A 127 -19.05 -17.29 -18.20
N THR A 128 -18.37 -16.67 -17.24
CA THR A 128 -17.56 -15.46 -17.48
C THR A 128 -16.32 -15.78 -18.33
N VAL A 129 -15.70 -16.94 -18.11
CA VAL A 129 -14.52 -17.37 -18.89
C VAL A 129 -14.88 -17.73 -20.33
N ASP A 130 -16.03 -18.37 -20.53
CA ASP A 130 -16.46 -18.83 -21.85
C ASP A 130 -16.96 -17.70 -22.75
N SER A 131 -17.59 -16.66 -22.18
CA SER A 131 -18.28 -15.63 -22.96
C SER A 131 -17.50 -14.34 -23.17
N LEU A 132 -16.52 -14.02 -22.32
CA LEU A 132 -15.94 -12.66 -22.26
C LEU A 132 -14.45 -12.66 -21.99
N GLY A 133 -13.72 -11.76 -22.65
CA GLY A 133 -12.35 -11.41 -22.26
C GLY A 133 -12.30 -10.69 -20.91
N PRO A 134 -11.13 -10.61 -20.23
CA PRO A 134 -11.00 -9.99 -18.92
C PRO A 134 -11.36 -8.48 -18.89
N LEU A 135 -11.41 -7.84 -20.04
CA LEU A 135 -11.74 -6.41 -20.21
C LEU A 135 -13.24 -6.13 -20.45
N GLU A 136 -14.05 -7.14 -20.69
CA GLU A 136 -15.48 -6.99 -20.93
C GLU A 136 -16.29 -7.25 -19.66
N LYS A 137 -17.32 -6.40 -19.42
CA LYS A 137 -18.20 -6.56 -18.26
C LYS A 137 -19.20 -7.67 -18.48
N GLY A 138 -18.96 -8.83 -17.88
CA GLY A 138 -19.98 -9.87 -17.78
C GLY A 138 -21.09 -9.46 -16.81
N GLN A 139 -22.33 -9.51 -17.26
CA GLN A 139 -23.51 -9.31 -16.40
C GLN A 139 -23.92 -10.57 -15.62
N VAL A 140 -23.11 -11.62 -15.68
CA VAL A 140 -23.42 -12.91 -15.07
C VAL A 140 -23.44 -12.76 -13.55
N LYS A 141 -24.58 -13.05 -12.95
CA LYS A 141 -24.79 -13.00 -11.49
C LYS A 141 -25.02 -14.40 -10.94
N ASN A 142 -24.55 -14.64 -9.74
CA ASN A 142 -24.85 -15.88 -9.03
C ASN A 142 -26.33 -15.87 -8.61
N GLU A 143 -27.16 -16.68 -9.27
CA GLU A 143 -28.59 -16.74 -9.02
C GLU A 143 -28.93 -17.33 -7.64
N ALA A 144 -28.10 -18.24 -7.12
CA ALA A 144 -28.30 -18.86 -5.80
C ALA A 144 -28.27 -17.86 -4.64
N LEU A 145 -27.67 -16.67 -4.81
CA LEU A 145 -27.55 -15.69 -3.73
C LEU A 145 -28.90 -15.22 -3.16
N ARG A 146 -29.92 -15.08 -4.02
CA ARG A 146 -31.26 -14.64 -3.58
C ARG A 146 -31.93 -15.68 -2.71
N GLU A 147 -31.86 -16.95 -3.11
CA GLU A 147 -32.44 -18.05 -2.34
C GLU A 147 -31.69 -18.22 -1.00
N LEU A 148 -30.36 -18.20 -1.05
CA LEU A 148 -29.50 -18.26 0.15
C LEU A 148 -29.82 -17.13 1.14
N ARG A 149 -30.03 -15.90 0.63
CA ARG A 149 -30.42 -14.77 1.50
C ARG A 149 -31.74 -15.05 2.22
N VAL A 150 -32.75 -15.54 1.52
CA VAL A 150 -34.07 -15.80 2.12
C VAL A 150 -33.98 -16.87 3.21
N GLU A 151 -33.23 -17.95 2.96
CA GLU A 151 -33.08 -19.05 3.90
C GLU A 151 -32.24 -18.64 5.13
N LEU A 152 -31.09 -17.98 4.91
CA LEU A 152 -30.22 -17.48 5.98
C LEU A 152 -30.91 -16.38 6.81
N SER A 153 -31.70 -15.49 6.18
CA SER A 153 -32.47 -14.47 6.88
C SER A 153 -33.53 -15.07 7.81
N LYS A 154 -34.19 -16.15 7.43
CA LYS A 154 -35.15 -16.86 8.29
C LYS A 154 -34.46 -17.41 9.54
N LYS A 155 -33.33 -18.10 9.36
CA LYS A 155 -32.55 -18.65 10.47
C LYS A 155 -31.90 -17.59 11.35
N HIS A 156 -31.43 -16.47 10.76
CA HIS A 156 -30.91 -15.34 11.50
C HIS A 156 -31.98 -14.74 12.44
N LYS A 157 -33.22 -14.54 11.94
CA LYS A 157 -34.36 -14.06 12.77
C LYS A 157 -34.73 -15.04 13.85
N ALA A 158 -34.53 -16.33 13.64
CA ALA A 158 -34.76 -17.37 14.65
C ALA A 158 -33.56 -17.52 15.62
N GLN A 159 -32.45 -16.77 15.43
CA GLN A 159 -31.21 -16.88 16.19
C GLN A 159 -30.60 -18.29 16.21
N GLU A 160 -30.76 -19.04 15.12
CA GLU A 160 -30.25 -20.41 14.96
C GLU A 160 -28.87 -20.47 14.29
N LEU A 161 -28.30 -19.33 13.84
CA LEU A 161 -27.02 -19.29 13.15
C LEU A 161 -25.86 -19.23 14.14
N ASP A 162 -24.85 -20.10 13.92
CA ASP A 162 -23.57 -19.99 14.61
C ASP A 162 -22.70 -18.88 13.99
N GLY A 163 -21.54 -18.58 14.61
CA GLY A 163 -20.64 -17.53 14.11
C GLY A 163 -20.15 -17.75 12.66
N PHE A 164 -20.05 -18.99 12.21
CA PHE A 164 -19.72 -19.30 10.81
C PHE A 164 -20.93 -19.08 9.88
N GLY A 165 -22.14 -19.43 10.33
CA GLY A 165 -23.37 -19.16 9.58
C GLY A 165 -23.62 -17.66 9.43
N LEU A 166 -23.39 -16.86 10.46
CA LEU A 166 -23.42 -15.40 10.39
C LEU A 166 -22.38 -14.85 9.41
N TYR A 167 -21.16 -15.38 9.43
CA TYR A 167 -20.14 -15.02 8.45
C TYR A 167 -20.62 -15.26 7.02
N LEU A 168 -21.16 -16.44 6.72
CA LEU A 168 -21.68 -16.75 5.38
C LEU A 168 -22.84 -15.82 5.00
N TYR A 169 -23.73 -15.52 5.93
CA TYR A 169 -24.84 -14.59 5.69
C TYR A 169 -24.33 -13.19 5.35
N GLY A 170 -23.34 -12.68 6.08
CA GLY A 170 -22.66 -11.43 5.77
C GLY A 170 -22.03 -11.41 4.37
N VAL A 171 -21.36 -12.52 3.97
CA VAL A 171 -20.78 -12.66 2.62
C VAL A 171 -21.88 -12.60 1.54
N VAL A 172 -23.01 -13.27 1.73
CA VAL A 172 -24.15 -13.25 0.79
C VAL A 172 -24.73 -11.84 0.67
N LEU A 173 -24.93 -11.14 1.80
CA LEU A 173 -25.42 -9.75 1.81
C LEU A 173 -24.47 -8.81 1.07
N ARG A 174 -23.16 -8.94 1.32
CA ARG A 174 -22.13 -8.15 0.61
C ARG A 174 -22.16 -8.38 -0.90
N LYS A 175 -22.33 -9.64 -1.34
CA LYS A 175 -22.43 -9.97 -2.76
C LYS A 175 -23.71 -9.43 -3.43
N LEU A 176 -24.74 -9.16 -2.63
CA LEU A 176 -25.98 -8.50 -3.06
C LEU A 176 -25.96 -6.97 -2.92
N ASP A 177 -24.77 -6.38 -2.62
CA ASP A 177 -24.56 -4.94 -2.41
C ASP A 177 -25.35 -4.34 -1.22
N LEU A 178 -25.79 -5.16 -0.28
CA LEU A 178 -26.48 -4.74 0.95
C LEU A 178 -25.45 -4.43 2.07
N VAL A 179 -24.63 -3.40 1.83
CA VAL A 179 -23.44 -3.11 2.64
C VAL A 179 -23.77 -2.87 4.11
N LYS A 180 -24.82 -2.11 4.43
CA LYS A 180 -25.19 -1.79 5.82
C LYS A 180 -25.57 -3.04 6.61
N GLU A 181 -26.49 -3.84 6.06
CA GLU A 181 -26.90 -5.10 6.69
C GLU A 181 -25.71 -6.06 6.84
N ALA A 182 -24.82 -6.11 5.86
CA ALA A 182 -23.62 -6.94 5.90
C ALA A 182 -22.67 -6.55 7.04
N ILE A 183 -22.47 -5.25 7.29
CA ILE A 183 -21.63 -4.76 8.40
C ILE A 183 -22.21 -5.19 9.75
N ASP A 184 -23.51 -4.99 9.95
CA ASP A 184 -24.17 -5.35 11.20
C ASP A 184 -24.02 -6.85 11.48
N VAL A 185 -24.23 -7.70 10.46
CA VAL A 185 -24.08 -9.16 10.57
C VAL A 185 -22.62 -9.58 10.80
N PHE A 186 -21.63 -8.92 10.18
CA PHE A 186 -20.23 -9.24 10.46
C PHE A 186 -19.78 -8.81 11.85
N VAL A 187 -20.31 -7.71 12.38
CA VAL A 187 -20.08 -7.30 13.77
C VAL A 187 -20.68 -8.33 14.73
N GLU A 188 -21.91 -8.80 14.46
CA GLU A 188 -22.53 -9.87 15.22
C GLU A 188 -21.71 -11.17 15.16
N ALA A 189 -21.24 -11.56 13.96
CA ALA A 189 -20.36 -12.72 13.79
C ALA A 189 -19.06 -12.60 14.60
N ALA A 190 -18.47 -11.39 14.66
CA ALA A 190 -17.27 -11.13 15.46
C ALA A 190 -17.55 -11.22 16.99
N HIS A 191 -18.75 -10.88 17.45
CA HIS A 191 -19.14 -11.08 18.84
C HIS A 191 -19.36 -12.55 19.19
N VAL A 192 -20.03 -13.32 18.31
CA VAL A 192 -20.32 -14.75 18.53
C VAL A 192 -19.06 -15.61 18.42
N LEU A 193 -18.20 -15.32 17.43
CA LEU A 193 -16.95 -16.07 17.20
C LEU A 193 -15.79 -15.12 16.91
N PRO A 194 -15.21 -14.50 17.95
CA PRO A 194 -14.14 -13.50 17.79
C PRO A 194 -12.89 -14.00 17.06
N LEU A 195 -12.61 -15.29 17.13
CA LEU A 195 -11.39 -15.89 16.60
C LEU A 195 -11.46 -16.22 15.09
N HIS A 196 -12.62 -16.04 14.46
CA HIS A 196 -12.78 -16.30 13.02
C HIS A 196 -12.27 -15.12 12.19
N TRP A 197 -10.98 -15.16 11.78
CA TRP A 197 -10.33 -14.08 11.03
C TRP A 197 -11.07 -13.69 9.74
N GLY A 198 -11.74 -14.64 9.06
CA GLY A 198 -12.51 -14.35 7.85
C GLY A 198 -13.59 -13.28 8.04
N ALA A 199 -14.28 -13.26 9.18
CA ALA A 199 -15.30 -12.24 9.47
C ALA A 199 -14.69 -10.84 9.62
N TRP A 200 -13.55 -10.74 10.31
CA TRP A 200 -12.83 -9.49 10.47
C TRP A 200 -12.28 -8.96 9.14
N LEU A 201 -11.76 -9.84 8.29
CA LEU A 201 -11.24 -9.48 6.98
C LEU A 201 -12.35 -8.93 6.06
N GLU A 202 -13.52 -9.59 6.05
CA GLU A 202 -14.66 -9.11 5.29
C GLU A 202 -15.20 -7.78 5.81
N LEU A 203 -15.24 -7.59 7.12
CA LEU A 203 -15.60 -6.33 7.75
C LEU A 203 -14.61 -5.22 7.36
N CYS A 204 -13.30 -5.50 7.36
CA CYS A 204 -12.26 -4.56 6.93
C CYS A 204 -12.49 -4.05 5.50
N ASN A 205 -12.89 -4.93 4.59
CA ASN A 205 -13.18 -4.57 3.19
C ASN A 205 -14.38 -3.61 3.03
N LEU A 206 -15.28 -3.54 4.02
CA LEU A 206 -16.48 -2.72 3.98
C LEU A 206 -16.31 -1.35 4.66
N ILE A 207 -15.37 -1.22 5.59
CA ILE A 207 -15.13 0.03 6.31
C ILE A 207 -14.40 1.01 5.39
N THR A 208 -14.96 2.22 5.19
CA THR A 208 -14.39 3.24 4.31
C THR A 208 -13.55 4.27 5.03
N ASP A 209 -13.91 4.62 6.25
CA ASP A 209 -13.36 5.75 6.98
C ASP A 209 -13.06 5.44 8.44
N LYS A 210 -12.09 6.17 9.02
CA LYS A 210 -11.76 6.07 10.46
C LYS A 210 -12.93 6.42 11.36
N GLU A 211 -13.81 7.33 10.92
CA GLU A 211 -14.99 7.72 11.69
C GLU A 211 -15.98 6.56 11.81
N MET A 212 -16.21 5.85 10.70
CA MET A 212 -17.07 4.66 10.69
C MET A 212 -16.56 3.60 11.68
N LEU A 213 -15.23 3.40 11.76
CA LEU A 213 -14.64 2.46 12.72
C LEU A 213 -14.97 2.79 14.18
N LYS A 214 -15.11 4.08 14.53
CA LYS A 214 -15.45 4.53 15.90
C LYS A 214 -16.89 4.21 16.31
N PHE A 215 -17.79 4.11 15.33
CA PHE A 215 -19.21 3.81 15.59
C PHE A 215 -19.51 2.31 15.69
N LEU A 216 -18.53 1.44 15.35
CA LEU A 216 -18.72 0.01 15.41
C LEU A 216 -18.50 -0.50 16.85
N SER A 217 -19.49 -1.21 17.38
CA SER A 217 -19.35 -1.94 18.65
C SER A 217 -18.58 -3.24 18.41
N LEU A 218 -17.27 -3.24 18.57
CA LEU A 218 -16.43 -4.41 18.39
C LEU A 218 -16.17 -5.13 19.72
N PRO A 219 -16.10 -6.47 19.75
CA PRO A 219 -15.79 -7.21 20.96
C PRO A 219 -14.38 -6.86 21.47
N ASP A 220 -14.23 -6.75 22.79
CA ASP A 220 -12.95 -6.41 23.42
C ASP A 220 -12.10 -7.66 23.62
N THR A 221 -11.52 -8.15 22.53
CA THR A 221 -10.69 -9.35 22.47
C THR A 221 -9.33 -9.03 21.85
N TRP A 222 -8.32 -9.87 22.12
CA TRP A 222 -7.00 -9.72 21.52
C TRP A 222 -7.02 -9.72 19.98
N MET A 223 -8.01 -10.35 19.33
CA MET A 223 -8.21 -10.32 17.88
C MET A 223 -8.51 -8.92 17.34
N LYS A 224 -9.13 -8.06 18.15
CA LYS A 224 -9.39 -6.67 17.79
C LYS A 224 -8.09 -5.91 17.48
N GLU A 225 -6.98 -6.20 18.18
CA GLU A 225 -5.70 -5.55 17.92
C GLU A 225 -5.14 -5.93 16.54
N PHE A 226 -5.26 -7.20 16.14
CA PHE A 226 -4.90 -7.63 14.78
C PHE A 226 -5.77 -6.95 13.73
N PHE A 227 -7.07 -6.86 13.98
CA PHE A 227 -8.00 -6.18 13.08
C PHE A 227 -7.66 -4.69 12.95
N LEU A 228 -7.41 -4.00 14.07
CA LEU A 228 -7.04 -2.58 14.06
C LEU A 228 -5.73 -2.34 13.30
N ALA A 229 -4.72 -3.18 13.51
CA ALA A 229 -3.47 -3.10 12.78
C ALA A 229 -3.68 -3.25 11.26
N HIS A 230 -4.50 -4.24 10.86
CA HIS A 230 -4.79 -4.50 9.45
C HIS A 230 -5.60 -3.37 8.81
N ILE A 231 -6.67 -2.91 9.47
CA ILE A 231 -7.52 -1.84 8.91
C ILE A 231 -6.79 -0.50 8.82
N TYR A 232 -5.90 -0.18 9.76
CA TYR A 232 -5.09 1.04 9.65
C TYR A 232 -4.15 0.98 8.45
N THR A 233 -3.61 -0.20 8.11
CA THR A 233 -2.83 -0.38 6.87
C THR A 233 -3.68 -0.12 5.63
N GLU A 234 -4.91 -0.65 5.60
CA GLU A 234 -5.86 -0.45 4.48
C GLU A 234 -6.34 1.01 4.37
N LEU A 235 -6.56 1.69 5.49
CA LEU A 235 -6.93 3.11 5.53
C LEU A 235 -5.74 4.07 5.32
N GLN A 236 -4.54 3.56 5.02
CA GLN A 236 -3.32 4.35 4.80
C GLN A 236 -2.87 5.16 6.05
N LEU A 237 -3.27 4.71 7.25
CA LEU A 237 -2.80 5.25 8.55
C LEU A 237 -1.59 4.43 9.03
N ILE A 238 -0.49 4.51 8.26
CA ILE A 238 0.59 3.54 8.36
C ILE A 238 1.38 3.67 9.68
N GLU A 239 1.54 4.87 10.20
CA GLU A 239 2.24 5.07 11.48
C GLU A 239 1.48 4.41 12.64
N GLU A 240 0.16 4.58 12.69
CA GLU A 240 -0.71 3.94 13.68
C GLU A 240 -0.71 2.40 13.49
N ALA A 241 -0.70 1.92 12.25
CA ALA A 241 -0.59 0.51 11.94
C ALA A 241 0.73 -0.10 12.43
N LEU A 242 1.87 0.55 12.16
CA LEU A 242 3.19 0.10 12.61
C LEU A 242 3.28 0.05 14.14
N GLN A 243 2.73 1.04 14.85
CA GLN A 243 2.67 1.02 16.32
C GLN A 243 1.89 -0.19 16.83
N LYS A 244 0.74 -0.52 16.19
CA LYS A 244 -0.06 -1.70 16.54
C LYS A 244 0.67 -3.01 16.24
N TYR A 245 1.32 -3.13 15.08
CA TYR A 245 2.13 -4.32 14.78
C TYR A 245 3.31 -4.46 15.73
N GLN A 246 3.96 -3.36 16.13
CA GLN A 246 5.03 -3.41 17.12
C GLN A 246 4.50 -3.90 18.48
N SER A 247 3.35 -3.41 18.93
CA SER A 247 2.73 -3.90 20.18
C SER A 247 2.40 -5.39 20.13
N LEU A 248 2.00 -5.93 18.98
CA LEU A 248 1.76 -7.36 18.79
C LEU A 248 3.07 -8.18 18.82
N ILE A 249 4.16 -7.65 18.28
CA ILE A 249 5.50 -8.28 18.39
C ILE A 249 5.92 -8.36 19.86
N ASP A 250 5.77 -7.26 20.59
CA ASP A 250 6.13 -7.16 22.02
C ASP A 250 5.24 -8.07 22.89
N ALA A 251 3.98 -8.30 22.48
CA ALA A 251 3.06 -9.22 23.11
C ALA A 251 3.41 -10.73 22.90
N GLY A 252 4.41 -11.06 22.08
CA GLY A 252 4.90 -12.42 21.91
C GLY A 252 4.74 -13.03 20.51
N PHE A 253 4.19 -12.30 19.53
CA PHE A 253 4.02 -12.77 18.15
C PHE A 253 5.20 -12.41 17.23
N SER A 254 6.41 -12.27 17.77
CA SER A 254 7.61 -11.84 17.03
C SER A 254 8.00 -12.78 15.87
N LYS A 255 7.64 -14.06 15.93
CA LYS A 255 7.91 -15.06 14.87
C LYS A 255 6.80 -15.20 13.84
N SER A 256 5.73 -14.38 13.94
CA SER A 256 4.61 -14.47 13.02
C SER A 256 4.98 -13.95 11.63
N THR A 257 5.02 -14.84 10.64
CA THR A 257 5.26 -14.48 9.24
C THR A 257 4.20 -13.55 8.67
N TYR A 258 2.96 -13.63 9.19
CA TYR A 258 1.88 -12.70 8.85
C TYR A 258 2.22 -11.27 9.29
N ILE A 259 2.59 -11.06 10.56
CA ILE A 259 2.93 -9.71 11.08
C ILE A 259 4.16 -9.15 10.34
N ILE A 260 5.20 -9.96 10.17
CA ILE A 260 6.42 -9.55 9.44
C ILE A 260 6.07 -9.11 8.02
N SER A 261 5.21 -9.87 7.32
CA SER A 261 4.78 -9.51 5.96
C SER A 261 3.97 -8.21 5.92
N GLN A 262 3.08 -7.99 6.89
CA GLN A 262 2.28 -6.75 6.96
C GLN A 262 3.14 -5.53 7.29
N ILE A 263 4.15 -5.66 8.13
CA ILE A 263 5.13 -4.61 8.41
C ILE A 263 5.92 -4.26 7.14
N ALA A 264 6.34 -5.27 6.35
CA ALA A 264 7.01 -5.03 5.08
C ALA A 264 6.11 -4.27 4.08
N VAL A 265 4.82 -4.63 4.00
CA VAL A 265 3.82 -3.90 3.20
C VAL A 265 3.61 -2.47 3.72
N ALA A 266 3.60 -2.28 5.04
CA ALA A 266 3.48 -0.96 5.65
C ALA A 266 4.68 -0.06 5.28
N TYR A 267 5.92 -0.55 5.36
CA TYR A 267 7.10 0.19 4.90
C TYR A 267 7.10 0.45 3.39
N HIS A 268 6.61 -0.51 2.57
CA HIS A 268 6.38 -0.26 1.15
C HIS A 268 5.41 0.92 0.93
N ASN A 269 4.34 1.01 1.71
CA ASN A 269 3.37 2.09 1.60
C ASN A 269 3.92 3.46 2.04
N ILE A 270 4.82 3.52 3.04
CA ILE A 270 5.55 4.74 3.43
C ILE A 270 6.62 5.12 2.38
N ARG A 271 7.03 4.16 1.52
CA ARG A 271 8.16 4.28 0.58
C ARG A 271 9.56 4.21 1.21
N ASP A 272 9.66 3.63 2.39
CA ASP A 272 10.95 3.22 2.94
C ASP A 272 11.36 1.89 2.29
N ILE A 273 11.92 2.00 1.07
CA ILE A 273 12.21 0.84 0.23
C ILE A 273 13.27 -0.05 0.88
N ASP A 274 14.27 0.54 1.53
CA ASP A 274 15.40 -0.20 2.09
C ASP A 274 14.98 -1.07 3.27
N LYS A 275 14.15 -0.53 4.18
CA LYS A 275 13.57 -1.33 5.28
C LYS A 275 12.62 -2.39 4.77
N ALA A 276 11.76 -2.05 3.80
CA ALA A 276 10.85 -3.03 3.21
C ALA A 276 11.62 -4.19 2.56
N LEU A 277 12.67 -3.93 1.78
CA LEU A 277 13.52 -4.95 1.17
C LEU A 277 14.22 -5.82 2.21
N SER A 278 14.76 -5.23 3.29
CA SER A 278 15.44 -5.99 4.35
C SER A 278 14.47 -6.98 5.03
N ILE A 279 13.24 -6.54 5.32
CA ILE A 279 12.21 -7.36 5.99
C ILE A 279 11.71 -8.46 5.06
N PHE A 280 11.47 -8.18 3.76
CA PHE A 280 11.10 -9.23 2.79
C PHE A 280 12.20 -10.27 2.60
N ASN A 281 13.47 -9.86 2.61
CA ASN A 281 14.60 -10.79 2.53
C ASN A 281 14.69 -11.67 3.78
N GLU A 282 14.40 -11.14 4.96
CA GLU A 282 14.32 -11.91 6.20
C GLU A 282 13.14 -12.89 6.18
N LEU A 283 11.97 -12.46 5.73
CA LEU A 283 10.79 -13.28 5.55
C LEU A 283 11.06 -14.47 4.62
N ARG A 284 11.77 -14.26 3.51
CA ARG A 284 12.15 -15.32 2.58
C ARG A 284 13.17 -16.30 3.15
N LYS A 285 14.00 -15.89 4.11
CA LYS A 285 14.89 -16.83 4.83
C LYS A 285 14.11 -17.74 5.78
N GLN A 286 13.03 -17.21 6.39
CA GLN A 286 12.17 -17.98 7.29
C GLN A 286 11.23 -18.90 6.51
N ASP A 287 10.68 -18.44 5.38
CA ASP A 287 9.77 -19.19 4.52
C ASP A 287 10.17 -19.02 3.04
N PRO A 288 11.06 -19.90 2.52
CA PRO A 288 11.56 -19.83 1.14
C PRO A 288 10.50 -20.12 0.07
N TYR A 289 9.43 -20.84 0.43
CA TYR A 289 8.37 -21.25 -0.49
C TYR A 289 7.14 -20.35 -0.45
N ARG A 290 7.21 -19.25 0.29
CA ARG A 290 6.12 -18.29 0.39
C ARG A 290 5.89 -17.58 -0.94
N ILE A 291 4.63 -17.58 -1.39
CA ILE A 291 4.19 -16.85 -2.59
C ILE A 291 3.46 -15.55 -2.21
N GLU A 292 2.76 -15.54 -1.06
CA GLU A 292 1.97 -14.41 -0.61
C GLU A 292 2.82 -13.16 -0.39
N ASN A 293 2.35 -12.03 -0.91
CA ASN A 293 3.01 -10.71 -0.90
C ASN A 293 4.33 -10.64 -1.69
N MET A 294 4.67 -11.67 -2.49
CA MET A 294 5.85 -11.62 -3.35
C MET A 294 5.65 -10.71 -4.57
N ASP A 295 4.42 -10.44 -4.96
CA ASP A 295 4.08 -9.39 -5.93
C ASP A 295 4.51 -8.00 -5.43
N THR A 296 4.23 -7.67 -4.16
CA THR A 296 4.67 -6.42 -3.52
C THR A 296 6.20 -6.35 -3.42
N PHE A 297 6.86 -7.47 -3.07
CA PHE A 297 8.31 -7.55 -3.09
C PHE A 297 8.88 -7.32 -4.49
N SER A 298 8.26 -7.90 -5.53
CA SER A 298 8.68 -7.69 -6.92
C SER A 298 8.53 -6.23 -7.37
N ASN A 299 7.50 -5.53 -6.89
CA ASN A 299 7.34 -4.09 -7.16
C ASN A 299 8.49 -3.26 -6.56
N LEU A 300 8.96 -3.61 -5.35
CA LEU A 300 10.12 -2.98 -4.73
C LEU A 300 11.41 -3.20 -5.54
N LEU A 301 11.64 -4.45 -5.97
CA LEU A 301 12.78 -4.80 -6.82
C LEU A 301 12.73 -4.09 -8.18
N TYR A 302 11.54 -3.94 -8.75
CA TYR A 302 11.31 -3.19 -9.98
C TYR A 302 11.68 -1.71 -9.82
N VAL A 303 11.19 -1.06 -8.76
CA VAL A 303 11.47 0.36 -8.48
C VAL A 303 12.97 0.62 -8.28
N ARG A 304 13.69 -0.31 -7.64
CA ARG A 304 15.15 -0.24 -7.48
C ARG A 304 15.94 -0.73 -8.71
N SER A 305 15.26 -1.17 -9.77
CA SER A 305 15.88 -1.73 -10.98
C SER A 305 16.83 -2.91 -10.71
N MET A 306 16.54 -3.71 -9.67
CA MET A 306 17.35 -4.87 -9.26
C MET A 306 17.05 -6.07 -10.17
N LYS A 307 17.60 -6.04 -11.38
CA LYS A 307 17.35 -7.05 -12.43
C LYS A 307 17.71 -8.49 -12.03
N PRO A 308 18.89 -8.76 -11.42
CA PRO A 308 19.25 -10.14 -11.08
C PRO A 308 18.34 -10.74 -10.00
N GLU A 309 18.00 -9.98 -8.97
CA GLU A 309 17.15 -10.43 -7.87
C GLU A 309 15.72 -10.69 -8.32
N LEU A 310 15.17 -9.80 -9.17
CA LEU A 310 13.84 -9.99 -9.75
C LEU A 310 13.80 -11.19 -10.69
N SER A 311 14.86 -11.42 -11.47
CA SER A 311 14.97 -12.61 -12.32
C SER A 311 14.99 -13.89 -11.48
N TYR A 312 15.80 -13.93 -10.42
CA TYR A 312 15.87 -15.06 -9.51
C TYR A 312 14.51 -15.32 -8.84
N LEU A 313 13.84 -14.26 -8.36
CA LEU A 313 12.52 -14.36 -7.74
C LEU A 313 11.50 -14.95 -8.72
N ALA A 314 11.46 -14.45 -9.96
CA ALA A 314 10.52 -14.91 -10.97
C ALA A 314 10.71 -16.39 -11.32
N HIS A 315 11.96 -16.88 -11.46
CA HIS A 315 12.26 -18.28 -11.72
C HIS A 315 11.89 -19.18 -10.54
N ASN A 316 12.29 -18.80 -9.33
CA ASN A 316 11.98 -19.55 -8.11
C ASN A 316 10.45 -19.71 -7.92
N LEU A 317 9.68 -18.63 -8.01
CA LEU A 317 8.22 -18.72 -7.88
C LEU A 317 7.57 -19.52 -9.00
N CYS A 318 8.14 -19.51 -10.21
CA CYS A 318 7.68 -20.32 -11.32
C CYS A 318 7.85 -21.83 -11.07
N GLU A 319 8.91 -22.23 -10.35
CA GLU A 319 9.17 -23.61 -9.94
C GLU A 319 8.22 -24.04 -8.81
N ILE A 320 7.91 -23.12 -7.86
CA ILE A 320 7.02 -23.42 -6.73
C ILE A 320 5.57 -23.57 -7.20
N ASP A 321 4.99 -22.55 -7.84
CA ASP A 321 3.64 -22.59 -8.41
C ASP A 321 3.47 -21.57 -9.54
N LYS A 322 3.46 -22.07 -10.76
CA LYS A 322 3.35 -21.27 -11.98
C LYS A 322 1.98 -20.62 -12.19
N TYR A 323 0.94 -21.16 -11.55
CA TYR A 323 -0.45 -20.77 -11.82
C TYR A 323 -1.07 -19.91 -10.72
N ARG A 324 -0.26 -19.35 -9.85
CA ARG A 324 -0.70 -18.36 -8.86
C ARG A 324 -0.73 -16.97 -9.45
N VAL A 325 -1.67 -16.17 -8.96
CA VAL A 325 -1.86 -14.78 -9.40
C VAL A 325 -0.61 -13.95 -9.10
N GLU A 326 -0.07 -14.09 -7.90
CA GLU A 326 1.14 -13.40 -7.44
C GLU A 326 2.34 -13.74 -8.32
N THR A 327 2.52 -15.03 -8.64
CA THR A 327 3.59 -15.49 -9.54
C THR A 327 3.47 -14.86 -10.93
N CYS A 328 2.26 -14.83 -11.49
CA CYS A 328 2.02 -14.17 -12.77
C CYS A 328 2.39 -12.67 -12.73
N CYS A 329 2.07 -11.97 -11.63
CA CYS A 329 2.44 -10.56 -11.43
C CYS A 329 3.96 -10.37 -11.36
N VAL A 330 4.66 -11.25 -10.62
CA VAL A 330 6.14 -11.20 -10.52
C VAL A 330 6.80 -11.40 -11.88
N ILE A 331 6.30 -12.38 -12.67
CA ILE A 331 6.80 -12.63 -14.03
C ILE A 331 6.50 -11.44 -14.94
N GLY A 332 5.32 -10.83 -14.81
CA GLY A 332 4.97 -9.60 -15.52
C GLY A 332 5.96 -8.47 -15.23
N ASN A 333 6.25 -8.21 -13.96
CA ASN A 333 7.25 -7.21 -13.55
C ASN A 333 8.66 -7.53 -14.08
N TYR A 334 9.04 -8.80 -14.11
CA TYR A 334 10.33 -9.23 -14.70
C TYR A 334 10.43 -8.88 -16.19
N TYR A 335 9.37 -9.16 -16.98
CA TYR A 335 9.35 -8.79 -18.40
C TYR A 335 9.28 -7.27 -18.61
N SER A 336 8.53 -6.56 -17.77
CA SER A 336 8.46 -5.09 -17.79
C SER A 336 9.85 -4.46 -17.56
N LEU A 337 10.62 -4.94 -16.57
CA LEU A 337 11.98 -4.44 -16.30
C LEU A 337 12.96 -4.72 -17.46
N ARG A 338 12.62 -5.65 -18.34
CA ARG A 338 13.35 -5.94 -19.58
C ARG A 338 12.80 -5.18 -20.81
N SER A 339 11.88 -4.24 -20.59
CA SER A 339 11.19 -3.48 -21.64
C SER A 339 10.43 -4.36 -22.65
N GLN A 340 9.98 -5.55 -22.23
CA GLN A 340 9.14 -6.47 -23.01
C GLN A 340 7.67 -6.30 -22.59
N HIS A 341 7.12 -5.11 -22.81
CA HIS A 341 5.81 -4.68 -22.33
C HIS A 341 4.65 -5.55 -22.82
N GLU A 342 4.70 -6.04 -24.05
CA GLU A 342 3.67 -6.95 -24.59
C GLU A 342 3.59 -8.27 -23.78
N LYS A 343 4.76 -8.86 -23.46
CA LYS A 343 4.79 -10.09 -22.64
C LYS A 343 4.35 -9.82 -21.21
N ALA A 344 4.76 -8.69 -20.65
CA ALA A 344 4.32 -8.27 -19.31
C ALA A 344 2.79 -8.16 -19.26
N ALA A 345 2.17 -7.48 -20.22
CA ALA A 345 0.72 -7.35 -20.33
C ALA A 345 0.01 -8.71 -20.45
N LEU A 346 0.56 -9.67 -21.22
CA LEU A 346 0.02 -11.02 -21.32
C LEU A 346 0.03 -11.77 -19.97
N TYR A 347 1.09 -11.63 -19.16
CA TYR A 347 1.14 -12.24 -17.84
C TYR A 347 0.19 -11.58 -16.85
N PHE A 348 0.00 -10.26 -16.91
CA PHE A 348 -1.03 -9.58 -16.12
C PHE A 348 -2.45 -9.98 -16.54
N GLN A 349 -2.71 -10.13 -17.84
CA GLN A 349 -3.99 -10.69 -18.33
C GLN A 349 -4.22 -12.11 -17.82
N ARG A 350 -3.16 -12.93 -17.78
CA ARG A 350 -3.23 -14.28 -17.20
C ARG A 350 -3.55 -14.25 -15.70
N ALA A 351 -2.93 -13.34 -14.94
CA ALA A 351 -3.26 -13.12 -13.54
C ALA A 351 -4.75 -12.77 -13.36
N LEU A 352 -5.29 -11.92 -14.23
CA LEU A 352 -6.70 -11.51 -14.21
C LEU A 352 -7.67 -12.62 -14.65
N LYS A 353 -7.25 -13.55 -15.52
CA LYS A 353 -8.04 -14.75 -15.81
C LYS A 353 -8.14 -15.68 -14.61
N LEU A 354 -7.08 -15.77 -13.79
CA LEU A 354 -7.07 -16.55 -12.56
C LEU A 354 -7.88 -15.88 -11.45
N ASN A 355 -7.77 -14.55 -11.31
CA ASN A 355 -8.54 -13.77 -10.37
C ASN A 355 -8.92 -12.40 -10.97
N PRO A 356 -10.14 -12.23 -11.48
CA PRO A 356 -10.61 -10.97 -12.09
C PRO A 356 -10.65 -9.78 -11.13
N ARG A 357 -10.63 -10.04 -9.80
CA ARG A 357 -10.66 -9.01 -8.77
C ARG A 357 -9.28 -8.65 -8.22
N TYR A 358 -8.22 -9.15 -8.80
CA TYR A 358 -6.87 -8.86 -8.33
C TYR A 358 -6.43 -7.46 -8.75
N LEU A 359 -6.54 -6.53 -7.82
CA LEU A 359 -6.30 -5.11 -8.03
C LEU A 359 -4.91 -4.80 -8.59
N GLY A 360 -3.86 -5.45 -8.06
CA GLY A 360 -2.48 -5.22 -8.48
C GLY A 360 -2.27 -5.47 -9.97
N ALA A 361 -2.86 -6.55 -10.52
CA ALA A 361 -2.72 -6.87 -11.93
C ALA A 361 -3.39 -5.84 -12.85
N TRP A 362 -4.56 -5.29 -12.47
CA TRP A 362 -5.22 -4.24 -13.23
C TRP A 362 -4.38 -2.96 -13.32
N THR A 363 -3.81 -2.53 -12.18
CA THR A 363 -2.99 -1.32 -12.14
C THR A 363 -1.68 -1.50 -12.90
N LEU A 364 -0.99 -2.63 -12.73
CA LEU A 364 0.24 -2.93 -13.45
C LEU A 364 -0.01 -3.07 -14.96
N MET A 365 -1.08 -3.74 -15.38
CA MET A 365 -1.46 -3.82 -16.79
C MET A 365 -1.74 -2.43 -17.39
N GLY A 366 -2.36 -1.54 -16.62
CA GLY A 366 -2.55 -0.15 -17.02
C GLY A 366 -1.23 0.58 -17.27
N HIS A 367 -0.22 0.38 -16.42
CA HIS A 367 1.12 0.93 -16.61
C HIS A 367 1.79 0.39 -17.89
N GLU A 368 1.69 -0.92 -18.15
CA GLU A 368 2.27 -1.49 -19.37
C GLU A 368 1.61 -0.94 -20.65
N TYR A 369 0.30 -0.76 -20.65
CA TYR A 369 -0.40 -0.14 -21.78
C TYR A 369 -0.01 1.33 -21.97
N MET A 370 0.33 2.05 -20.89
CA MET A 370 0.86 3.41 -20.96
C MET A 370 2.23 3.42 -21.65
N GLU A 371 3.14 2.53 -21.26
CA GLU A 371 4.48 2.41 -21.87
C GLU A 371 4.37 2.01 -23.35
N MET A 372 3.42 1.17 -23.71
CA MET A 372 3.11 0.81 -25.11
C MET A 372 2.37 1.93 -25.88
N LYS A 373 2.11 3.08 -25.25
CA LYS A 373 1.34 4.22 -25.81
C LYS A 373 -0.11 3.86 -26.20
N ASN A 374 -0.64 2.77 -25.66
CA ASN A 374 -2.04 2.38 -25.86
C ASN A 374 -2.91 2.98 -24.76
N THR A 375 -3.20 4.28 -24.89
CA THR A 375 -3.94 5.03 -23.87
C THR A 375 -5.39 4.54 -23.68
N SER A 376 -6.04 4.03 -24.71
CA SER A 376 -7.41 3.52 -24.63
C SER A 376 -7.51 2.27 -23.75
N ALA A 377 -6.61 1.31 -23.93
CA ALA A 377 -6.52 0.10 -23.10
C ALA A 377 -6.10 0.44 -21.66
N ALA A 378 -5.18 1.40 -21.48
CA ALA A 378 -4.77 1.86 -20.15
C ALA A 378 -5.94 2.45 -19.36
N ILE A 379 -6.77 3.32 -19.99
CA ILE A 379 -7.96 3.89 -19.37
C ILE A 379 -8.94 2.79 -18.93
N GLN A 380 -9.17 1.79 -19.76
CA GLN A 380 -10.05 0.67 -19.41
C GLN A 380 -9.51 -0.12 -18.21
N ALA A 381 -8.22 -0.47 -18.22
CA ALA A 381 -7.57 -1.21 -17.14
C ALA A 381 -7.68 -0.45 -15.79
N TYR A 382 -7.36 0.85 -15.77
CA TYR A 382 -7.47 1.64 -14.55
C TYR A 382 -8.92 1.84 -14.09
N ARG A 383 -9.89 1.96 -15.01
CA ARG A 383 -11.31 2.02 -14.64
C ARG A 383 -11.76 0.73 -13.98
N HIS A 384 -11.36 -0.43 -14.50
CA HIS A 384 -11.63 -1.71 -13.84
C HIS A 384 -10.96 -1.82 -12.47
N ALA A 385 -9.72 -1.33 -12.33
CA ALA A 385 -9.06 -1.26 -11.02
C ALA A 385 -9.89 -0.44 -10.00
N ILE A 386 -10.42 0.71 -10.41
CA ILE A 386 -11.29 1.56 -9.57
C ILE A 386 -12.63 0.86 -9.24
N GLU A 387 -13.20 0.10 -10.16
CA GLU A 387 -14.42 -0.67 -9.92
C GLU A 387 -14.20 -1.76 -8.88
N VAL A 388 -13.04 -2.42 -8.91
CA VAL A 388 -12.64 -3.43 -7.92
C VAL A 388 -12.42 -2.79 -6.55
N ASN A 389 -11.65 -1.70 -6.48
CA ASN A 389 -11.40 -0.97 -5.25
C ASN A 389 -11.32 0.55 -5.49
N LYS A 390 -12.34 1.26 -5.05
CA LYS A 390 -12.42 2.74 -5.17
C LYS A 390 -11.39 3.49 -4.32
N ARG A 391 -10.75 2.81 -3.36
CA ARG A 391 -9.75 3.40 -2.46
C ARG A 391 -8.33 3.33 -2.99
N ASP A 392 -8.08 2.61 -4.08
CA ASP A 392 -6.73 2.53 -4.65
C ASP A 392 -6.37 3.82 -5.37
N TYR A 393 -5.62 4.67 -4.67
CA TYR A 393 -5.11 5.93 -5.22
C TYR A 393 -4.25 5.72 -6.48
N ARG A 394 -3.60 4.54 -6.66
CA ARG A 394 -2.71 4.25 -7.79
C ARG A 394 -3.46 4.26 -9.11
N ALA A 395 -4.64 3.65 -9.13
CA ALA A 395 -5.50 3.62 -10.33
C ALA A 395 -6.01 5.03 -10.69
N TRP A 396 -6.41 5.82 -9.70
CA TRP A 396 -6.83 7.22 -9.90
C TRP A 396 -5.67 8.07 -10.43
N TYR A 397 -4.47 7.90 -9.88
CA TYR A 397 -3.27 8.58 -10.32
C TYR A 397 -2.88 8.19 -11.74
N GLY A 398 -2.89 6.89 -12.07
CA GLY A 398 -2.61 6.37 -13.41
C GLY A 398 -3.58 6.91 -14.47
N LEU A 399 -4.88 7.05 -14.14
CA LEU A 399 -5.84 7.75 -15.02
C LEU A 399 -5.46 9.22 -15.21
N GLY A 400 -5.07 9.90 -14.15
CA GLY A 400 -4.59 11.29 -14.23
C GLY A 400 -3.42 11.41 -15.21
N GLN A 401 -2.41 10.56 -15.09
CA GLN A 401 -1.26 10.52 -16.00
C GLN A 401 -1.67 10.21 -17.45
N THR A 402 -2.60 9.27 -17.65
CA THR A 402 -3.08 8.93 -19.00
C THR A 402 -3.76 10.13 -19.68
N TYR A 403 -4.62 10.86 -18.94
CA TYR A 403 -5.26 12.06 -19.47
C TYR A 403 -4.28 13.23 -19.63
N GLU A 404 -3.19 13.24 -18.89
CA GLU A 404 -2.10 14.19 -19.07
C GLU A 404 -1.40 13.98 -20.40
N ILE A 405 -1.08 12.74 -20.77
CA ILE A 405 -0.52 12.38 -22.08
C ILE A 405 -1.49 12.78 -23.22
N LEU A 406 -2.80 12.60 -22.99
CA LEU A 406 -3.85 13.02 -23.92
C LEU A 406 -4.06 14.55 -23.96
N LYS A 407 -3.29 15.33 -23.16
CA LYS A 407 -3.40 16.81 -23.07
C LYS A 407 -4.79 17.30 -22.67
N MET A 408 -5.47 16.57 -21.78
CA MET A 408 -6.81 16.89 -21.26
C MET A 408 -6.73 17.37 -19.79
N PRO A 409 -6.35 18.64 -19.50
CA PRO A 409 -6.00 19.04 -18.13
C PRO A 409 -7.17 19.05 -17.15
N PHE A 410 -8.42 19.25 -17.59
CA PHE A 410 -9.59 19.20 -16.70
C PHE A 410 -9.86 17.79 -16.18
N TYR A 411 -9.70 16.75 -17.03
CA TYR A 411 -9.82 15.37 -16.59
C TYR A 411 -8.65 14.99 -15.67
N CYS A 412 -7.42 15.40 -16.00
CA CYS A 412 -6.27 15.26 -15.12
C CYS A 412 -6.56 15.77 -13.72
N LEU A 413 -7.03 17.02 -13.63
CA LEU A 413 -7.32 17.68 -12.36
C LEU A 413 -8.36 16.91 -11.54
N TYR A 414 -9.42 16.40 -12.18
CA TYR A 414 -10.43 15.59 -11.51
C TYR A 414 -9.83 14.33 -10.89
N TYR A 415 -9.07 13.56 -11.68
CA TYR A 415 -8.51 12.28 -11.23
C TYR A 415 -7.40 12.47 -10.19
N TYR A 416 -6.53 13.47 -10.35
CA TYR A 416 -5.50 13.77 -9.35
C TYR A 416 -6.07 14.31 -8.05
N ARG A 417 -7.15 15.10 -8.08
CA ARG A 417 -7.86 15.50 -6.86
C ARG A 417 -8.43 14.29 -6.12
N ARG A 418 -8.99 13.31 -6.84
CA ARG A 418 -9.48 12.08 -6.23
C ARG A 418 -8.34 11.26 -5.62
N ALA A 419 -7.23 11.10 -6.31
CA ALA A 419 -6.05 10.43 -5.77
C ALA A 419 -5.52 11.12 -4.51
N HIS A 420 -5.45 12.46 -4.52
CA HIS A 420 -5.04 13.24 -3.36
C HIS A 420 -6.00 13.14 -2.17
N GLN A 421 -7.33 13.08 -2.40
CA GLN A 421 -8.29 12.86 -1.33
C GLN A 421 -8.09 11.53 -0.60
N LEU A 422 -7.68 10.49 -1.35
CA LEU A 422 -7.38 9.18 -0.78
C LEU A 422 -6.04 9.14 -0.04
N ARG A 423 -5.08 9.96 -0.48
CA ARG A 423 -3.74 10.04 0.12
C ARG A 423 -3.26 11.49 0.22
N PRO A 424 -3.70 12.23 1.26
CA PRO A 424 -3.45 13.68 1.38
C PRO A 424 -1.98 14.05 1.60
N ASN A 425 -1.17 13.13 2.13
CA ASN A 425 0.22 13.35 2.51
C ASN A 425 1.21 12.69 1.51
N ASP A 426 0.86 12.57 0.24
CA ASP A 426 1.80 12.14 -0.80
C ASP A 426 2.27 13.35 -1.62
N SER A 427 3.58 13.67 -1.53
CA SER A 427 4.20 14.79 -2.23
C SER A 427 4.02 14.73 -3.75
N ARG A 428 4.08 13.53 -4.36
CA ARG A 428 3.91 13.34 -5.81
C ARG A 428 2.53 13.75 -6.30
N MET A 429 1.48 13.42 -5.51
CA MET A 429 0.11 13.81 -5.85
C MET A 429 -0.03 15.33 -5.87
N LEU A 430 0.60 15.98 -4.89
CA LEU A 430 0.61 17.43 -4.78
C LEU A 430 1.43 18.09 -5.91
N VAL A 431 2.58 17.52 -6.29
CA VAL A 431 3.37 18.00 -7.43
C VAL A 431 2.57 17.85 -8.73
N ALA A 432 1.96 16.68 -8.98
CA ALA A 432 1.15 16.45 -10.17
C ALA A 432 -0.08 17.38 -10.23
N LEU A 433 -0.73 17.64 -9.10
CA LEU A 433 -1.80 18.66 -9.01
C LEU A 433 -1.28 20.05 -9.34
N GLY A 434 -0.12 20.41 -8.81
CA GLY A 434 0.54 21.69 -9.10
C GLY A 434 0.80 21.88 -10.59
N GLU A 435 1.34 20.87 -11.26
CA GLU A 435 1.56 20.87 -12.71
C GLU A 435 0.26 21.00 -13.52
N CYS A 436 -0.81 20.35 -13.06
CA CYS A 436 -2.12 20.52 -13.68
C CYS A 436 -2.67 21.93 -13.53
N TYR A 437 -2.53 22.54 -12.35
CA TYR A 437 -2.94 23.93 -12.13
C TYR A 437 -2.09 24.90 -12.96
N GLU A 438 -0.79 24.65 -13.10
CA GLU A 438 0.10 25.44 -13.95
C GLU A 438 -0.36 25.40 -15.43
N LYS A 439 -0.68 24.18 -15.95
CA LYS A 439 -1.23 24.01 -17.32
C LYS A 439 -2.59 24.70 -17.53
N LEU A 440 -3.37 24.87 -16.46
CA LEU A 440 -4.63 25.60 -16.45
C LEU A 440 -4.46 27.11 -16.18
N ASN A 441 -3.21 27.59 -16.06
CA ASN A 441 -2.85 28.96 -15.73
C ASN A 441 -3.40 29.45 -14.37
N GLN A 442 -3.62 28.51 -13.43
CA GLN A 442 -4.02 28.78 -12.05
C GLN A 442 -2.79 28.79 -11.12
N LEU A 443 -1.92 29.80 -11.33
CA LEU A 443 -0.58 29.83 -10.74
C LEU A 443 -0.58 29.92 -9.20
N VAL A 444 -1.60 30.56 -8.61
CA VAL A 444 -1.74 30.66 -7.14
C VAL A 444 -2.00 29.29 -6.51
N GLU A 445 -2.88 28.48 -7.10
CA GLU A 445 -3.17 27.15 -6.60
C GLU A 445 -1.98 26.19 -6.83
N ALA A 446 -1.28 26.35 -7.96
CA ALA A 446 -0.04 25.60 -8.22
C ALA A 446 1.02 25.88 -7.14
N LYS A 447 1.23 27.15 -6.77
CA LYS A 447 2.15 27.57 -5.70
C LYS A 447 1.82 26.91 -4.36
N LYS A 448 0.53 26.90 -3.97
CA LYS A 448 0.06 26.24 -2.74
C LYS A 448 0.34 24.73 -2.76
N CYS A 449 0.11 24.05 -3.90
CA CYS A 449 0.35 22.63 -4.05
C CYS A 449 1.84 22.30 -3.92
N TYR A 450 2.72 23.02 -4.59
CA TYR A 450 4.17 22.79 -4.52
C TYR A 450 4.73 23.07 -3.13
N TRP A 451 4.27 24.14 -2.48
CA TRP A 451 4.65 24.45 -1.11
C TRP A 451 4.23 23.37 -0.13
N ARG A 452 2.98 22.89 -0.26
CA ARG A 452 2.48 21.79 0.58
C ARG A 452 3.23 20.49 0.31
N ALA A 453 3.58 20.19 -0.95
CA ALA A 453 4.39 19.03 -1.30
C ALA A 453 5.74 19.04 -0.57
N TYR A 454 6.40 20.20 -0.55
CA TYR A 454 7.64 20.38 0.18
C TYR A 454 7.46 20.18 1.70
N ALA A 455 6.40 20.77 2.29
CA ALA A 455 6.14 20.71 3.73
C ALA A 455 5.82 19.29 4.24
N VAL A 456 5.21 18.46 3.40
CA VAL A 456 4.91 17.04 3.71
C VAL A 456 6.16 16.17 3.68
N GLY A 457 7.23 16.59 3.01
CA GLY A 457 8.45 15.83 2.82
C GLY A 457 8.53 15.24 1.42
N ASP A 458 9.21 15.94 0.53
CA ASP A 458 9.39 15.52 -0.87
C ASP A 458 10.67 14.67 -1.01
N VAL A 459 10.50 13.35 -1.08
CA VAL A 459 11.60 12.40 -1.27
C VAL A 459 12.31 12.63 -2.63
N GLU A 460 11.57 13.02 -3.66
CA GLU A 460 12.10 13.24 -5.01
C GLU A 460 12.72 14.64 -5.18
N LYS A 461 12.56 15.53 -4.18
CA LYS A 461 13.08 16.90 -4.15
C LYS A 461 12.65 17.78 -5.33
N MET A 462 11.59 17.38 -6.04
CA MET A 462 11.10 18.09 -7.24
C MET A 462 10.21 19.29 -6.89
N ALA A 463 9.57 19.30 -5.73
CA ALA A 463 8.63 20.33 -5.33
C ALA A 463 9.27 21.72 -5.26
N LEU A 464 10.46 21.83 -4.66
CA LEU A 464 11.21 23.10 -4.59
C LEU A 464 11.65 23.61 -5.97
N VAL A 465 12.08 22.71 -6.86
CA VAL A 465 12.49 23.08 -8.21
C VAL A 465 11.30 23.61 -9.03
N LYS A 466 10.15 22.93 -8.92
CA LYS A 466 8.92 23.39 -9.59
C LYS A 466 8.43 24.71 -9.02
N LEU A 467 8.48 24.87 -7.69
CA LEU A 467 8.14 26.12 -7.03
C LEU A 467 9.07 27.27 -7.46
N ALA A 468 10.38 27.03 -7.56
CA ALA A 468 11.34 28.02 -8.01
C ALA A 468 11.06 28.44 -9.47
N LYS A 469 10.83 27.49 -10.38
CA LYS A 469 10.45 27.77 -11.77
C LYS A 469 9.16 28.58 -11.87
N LEU A 470 8.19 28.30 -11.01
CA LEU A 470 6.93 29.06 -10.95
C LEU A 470 7.16 30.51 -10.49
N HIS A 471 8.04 30.71 -9.47
CA HIS A 471 8.43 32.07 -9.05
C HIS A 471 9.22 32.82 -10.15
N GLU A 472 10.02 32.12 -10.97
CA GLU A 472 10.65 32.74 -12.16
C GLU A 472 9.61 33.25 -13.15
N GLN A 473 8.58 32.45 -13.45
CA GLN A 473 7.49 32.83 -14.36
C GLN A 473 6.70 34.05 -13.83
N LEU A 474 6.57 34.16 -12.52
CA LEU A 474 5.91 35.29 -11.84
C LEU A 474 6.82 36.51 -11.66
N ASN A 475 8.08 36.45 -12.10
CA ASN A 475 9.10 37.49 -11.89
C ASN A 475 9.41 37.79 -10.39
N GLU A 476 9.15 36.85 -9.52
CA GLU A 476 9.47 36.91 -8.08
C GLU A 476 10.90 36.38 -7.85
N SER A 477 11.90 37.12 -8.32
CA SER A 477 13.30 36.64 -8.41
C SER A 477 13.94 36.29 -7.06
N GLU A 478 13.59 37.01 -6.00
CA GLU A 478 14.11 36.74 -4.64
C GLU A 478 13.60 35.42 -4.08
N GLN A 479 12.29 35.15 -4.22
CA GLN A 479 11.66 33.93 -3.74
C GLN A 479 12.16 32.71 -4.55
N ALA A 480 12.35 32.87 -5.87
CA ALA A 480 12.96 31.84 -6.71
C ALA A 480 14.38 31.51 -6.23
N ALA A 481 15.20 32.51 -5.94
CA ALA A 481 16.56 32.30 -5.43
C ALA A 481 16.57 31.57 -4.08
N GLN A 482 15.67 31.95 -3.15
CA GLN A 482 15.53 31.27 -1.85
C GLN A 482 15.14 29.79 -2.01
N CYS A 483 14.22 29.46 -2.92
CA CYS A 483 13.84 28.08 -3.22
C CYS A 483 15.01 27.26 -3.78
N TYR A 484 15.79 27.82 -4.71
CA TYR A 484 16.96 27.13 -5.25
C TYR A 484 18.09 26.96 -4.23
N ILE A 485 18.35 27.95 -3.37
CA ILE A 485 19.33 27.83 -2.28
C ILE A 485 18.94 26.66 -1.37
N LYS A 486 17.67 26.61 -0.96
CA LYS A 486 17.15 25.57 -0.08
C LYS A 486 17.23 24.19 -0.72
N TYR A 487 16.87 24.09 -2.00
CA TYR A 487 17.02 22.86 -2.79
C TYR A 487 18.46 22.34 -2.82
N ILE A 488 19.42 23.24 -3.04
CA ILE A 488 20.86 22.89 -3.04
C ILE A 488 21.30 22.45 -1.63
N GLN A 489 20.88 23.15 -0.58
CA GLN A 489 21.18 22.77 0.79
C GLN A 489 20.65 21.38 1.15
N ASP A 490 19.40 21.07 0.79
CA ASP A 490 18.76 19.78 1.05
C ASP A 490 19.45 18.62 0.30
N ILE A 491 19.98 18.86 -0.90
CA ILE A 491 20.75 17.86 -1.66
C ILE A 491 22.10 17.58 -0.98
N TYR A 492 22.86 18.63 -0.69
CA TYR A 492 24.20 18.46 -0.11
C TYR A 492 24.16 17.92 1.34
N SER A 493 23.09 18.17 2.09
CA SER A 493 22.93 17.60 3.44
C SER A 493 22.70 16.09 3.42
N CYS A 494 22.14 15.54 2.34
CA CYS A 494 21.91 14.09 2.21
C CYS A 494 23.14 13.31 1.74
N GLY A 495 24.24 13.96 1.36
CA GLY A 495 25.48 13.30 0.93
C GLY A 495 25.41 12.52 -0.37
N GLU A 496 24.31 12.60 -1.11
CA GLU A 496 24.15 11.97 -2.40
C GLU A 496 24.92 12.79 -3.48
N VAL A 497 25.83 12.10 -4.19
CA VAL A 497 26.47 12.66 -5.38
C VAL A 497 25.45 12.57 -6.51
N VAL A 498 24.71 13.65 -6.72
CA VAL A 498 23.65 13.68 -7.70
C VAL A 498 24.05 14.51 -8.91
N GLU A 499 24.33 13.85 -10.02
CA GLU A 499 24.34 14.46 -11.34
C GLU A 499 22.89 14.74 -11.79
N HIS A 500 22.23 15.70 -11.17
CA HIS A 500 20.90 16.10 -11.62
C HIS A 500 20.96 17.33 -12.52
N LEU A 501 20.28 17.25 -13.65
CA LEU A 501 20.07 18.37 -14.57
C LEU A 501 19.47 19.60 -13.82
N GLU A 502 18.63 19.35 -12.81
CA GLU A 502 18.02 20.39 -11.97
C GLU A 502 19.05 21.13 -11.11
N VAL A 503 20.11 20.46 -10.64
CA VAL A 503 21.19 21.10 -9.86
C VAL A 503 21.96 22.08 -10.73
N SER A 504 22.25 21.73 -11.97
CA SER A 504 22.92 22.62 -12.90
C SER A 504 22.08 23.87 -13.22
N THR A 505 20.76 23.68 -13.40
CA THR A 505 19.83 24.79 -13.65
C THR A 505 19.69 25.68 -12.42
N ALA A 506 19.70 25.13 -11.19
CA ALA A 506 19.66 25.90 -9.96
C ALA A 506 20.91 26.78 -9.81
N PHE A 507 22.11 26.23 -10.01
CA PHE A 507 23.34 27.02 -9.98
C PHE A 507 23.39 28.09 -11.06
N ARG A 508 22.92 27.80 -12.27
CA ARG A 508 22.81 28.75 -13.36
C ARG A 508 21.94 29.95 -12.97
N TYR A 509 20.74 29.66 -12.45
CA TYR A 509 19.83 30.73 -12.01
C TYR A 509 20.42 31.58 -10.89
N LEU A 510 21.01 30.96 -9.87
CA LEU A 510 21.62 31.65 -8.76
C LEU A 510 22.82 32.50 -9.20
N ALA A 511 23.65 32.00 -10.12
CA ALA A 511 24.75 32.77 -10.68
C ALA A 511 24.28 34.04 -11.40
N GLN A 512 23.21 33.94 -12.20
CA GLN A 512 22.58 35.08 -12.86
C GLN A 512 21.89 36.03 -11.89
N TYR A 513 21.23 35.51 -10.87
CA TYR A 513 20.57 36.30 -9.81
C TYR A 513 21.56 37.12 -9.01
N TYR A 514 22.63 36.49 -8.48
CA TYR A 514 23.68 37.17 -7.76
C TYR A 514 24.45 38.19 -8.63
N PHE A 515 24.64 37.86 -9.92
CA PHE A 515 25.21 38.81 -10.86
C PHE A 515 24.35 40.10 -11.01
N LYS A 516 23.01 39.94 -11.11
CA LYS A 516 22.09 41.09 -11.14
C LYS A 516 22.08 41.89 -9.85
N CYS A 517 22.25 41.22 -8.70
CA CYS A 517 22.33 41.83 -7.39
C CYS A 517 23.71 42.43 -7.08
N LYS A 518 24.67 42.35 -8.01
CA LYS A 518 26.07 42.84 -7.85
C LYS A 518 26.84 42.14 -6.72
N LEU A 519 26.44 40.92 -6.34
CA LEU A 519 27.15 40.07 -5.37
C LEU A 519 28.14 39.19 -6.12
N TRP A 520 29.32 39.77 -6.41
CA TRP A 520 30.28 39.17 -7.36
C TRP A 520 30.94 37.89 -6.88
N ASP A 521 31.15 37.77 -5.54
CA ASP A 521 31.79 36.61 -4.94
C ASP A 521 30.86 35.37 -4.98
N GLU A 522 29.61 35.54 -4.61
CA GLU A 522 28.60 34.49 -4.67
C GLU A 522 28.28 34.10 -6.13
N ALA A 523 28.19 35.09 -7.02
CA ALA A 523 28.00 34.85 -8.43
C ALA A 523 29.15 34.04 -9.03
N SER A 524 30.42 34.36 -8.69
CA SER A 524 31.59 33.62 -9.14
C SER A 524 31.64 32.19 -8.62
N ALA A 525 31.29 31.98 -7.35
CA ALA A 525 31.20 30.65 -6.74
C ALA A 525 30.15 29.76 -7.43
N CYS A 526 28.96 30.31 -7.67
CA CYS A 526 27.91 29.59 -8.41
C CYS A 526 28.29 29.32 -9.85
N ALA A 527 28.91 30.28 -10.57
CA ALA A 527 29.38 30.11 -11.92
C ALA A 527 30.51 29.06 -12.06
N GLN A 528 31.40 28.96 -11.05
CA GLN A 528 32.42 27.91 -11.00
C GLN A 528 31.75 26.51 -10.86
N LYS A 529 30.70 26.39 -10.06
CA LYS A 529 29.91 25.14 -9.97
C LYS A 529 29.21 24.79 -11.29
N CYS A 530 28.68 25.80 -12.01
CA CYS A 530 28.13 25.58 -13.36
C CYS A 530 29.16 24.99 -14.33
N CYS A 531 30.44 25.35 -14.20
CA CYS A 531 31.50 24.81 -15.06
C CYS A 531 31.75 23.31 -14.86
N ALA A 532 31.32 22.72 -13.73
CA ALA A 532 31.45 21.31 -13.47
C ALA A 532 30.42 20.46 -14.25
N PHE A 533 29.30 21.07 -14.69
CA PHE A 533 28.24 20.38 -15.43
C PHE A 533 28.36 20.68 -16.93
N ASN A 534 28.22 19.65 -17.77
CA ASN A 534 28.39 19.80 -19.22
C ASN A 534 27.40 20.78 -19.85
N ASP A 535 26.13 20.78 -19.39
CA ASP A 535 25.03 21.57 -19.95
C ASP A 535 25.18 23.09 -19.71
N THR A 536 25.75 23.47 -18.54
CA THR A 536 25.87 24.89 -18.14
C THR A 536 27.29 25.41 -18.19
N ARG A 537 28.26 24.60 -18.68
CA ARG A 537 29.70 24.93 -18.69
C ARG A 537 30.01 26.20 -19.44
N GLU A 538 29.47 26.37 -20.65
CA GLU A 538 29.80 27.52 -21.50
C GLU A 538 29.18 28.82 -20.96
N GLU A 539 27.94 28.72 -20.41
CA GLU A 539 27.31 29.87 -19.77
C GLU A 539 28.08 30.28 -18.48
N GLY A 540 28.50 29.29 -17.67
CA GLY A 540 29.32 29.52 -16.49
C GLY A 540 30.64 30.24 -16.82
N LYS A 541 31.36 29.80 -17.85
CA LYS A 541 32.57 30.45 -18.32
C LYS A 541 32.33 31.88 -18.85
N ALA A 542 31.24 32.08 -19.56
CA ALA A 542 30.86 33.40 -20.07
C ALA A 542 30.60 34.37 -18.90
N LEU A 543 29.87 33.92 -17.91
CA LEU A 543 29.52 34.72 -16.73
C LEU A 543 30.79 35.05 -15.88
N LEU A 544 31.70 34.08 -15.71
CA LEU A 544 32.96 34.32 -15.01
C LEU A 544 33.81 35.38 -15.71
N ARG A 545 33.89 35.37 -17.06
CA ARG A 545 34.60 36.41 -17.85
C ARG A 545 33.96 37.78 -17.64
N GLN A 546 32.64 37.88 -17.63
CA GLN A 546 31.91 39.12 -17.39
C GLN A 546 32.15 39.66 -15.97
N ILE A 547 32.12 38.78 -14.97
CA ILE A 547 32.40 39.15 -13.57
C ILE A 547 33.80 39.68 -13.42
N LEU A 548 34.82 39.02 -14.03
CA LEU A 548 36.21 39.48 -14.01
C LEU A 548 36.39 40.83 -14.70
N GLN A 549 35.72 41.06 -15.86
CA GLN A 549 35.74 42.35 -16.53
C GLN A 549 35.16 43.49 -15.70
N LEU A 550 34.04 43.26 -15.02
CA LEU A 550 33.37 44.25 -14.18
C LEU A 550 34.14 44.51 -12.86
N ARG A 551 34.79 43.47 -12.30
CA ARG A 551 35.66 43.59 -11.13
C ARG A 551 36.88 44.43 -11.41
N ASN A 552 37.53 44.22 -12.57
CA ASN A 552 38.67 45.01 -13.00
C ASN A 552 38.29 46.47 -13.34
N GLN A 553 37.02 46.74 -13.72
CA GLN A 553 36.53 48.10 -13.94
C GLN A 553 36.05 48.78 -12.67
N GLY A 554 35.74 48.01 -11.60
CA GLY A 554 35.19 48.48 -10.32
C GLY A 554 36.20 48.78 -9.22
N GLU A 555 37.52 48.49 -9.40
CA GLU A 555 38.56 48.81 -8.40
C GLU A 555 38.84 50.30 -8.22
N THR A 556 38.05 51.20 -8.81
CA THR A 556 38.18 52.66 -8.67
C THR A 556 37.11 53.34 -7.81
N SER A 557 36.22 52.65 -7.13
CA SER A 557 35.28 53.30 -6.19
C SER A 557 34.88 52.43 -5.02
N SER A 558 35.44 52.83 -3.85
CA SER A 558 35.16 52.60 -2.45
C SER A 558 33.82 52.04 -2.01
N THR A 559 33.91 51.06 -1.08
CA THR A 559 33.24 50.92 0.23
C THR A 559 31.75 51.30 0.39
N ASP A 560 30.91 50.32 0.71
CA ASP A 560 30.25 50.13 2.01
C ASP A 560 29.16 49.06 2.01
N VAL A 561 29.33 48.13 2.90
CA VAL A 561 28.36 47.46 3.77
C VAL A 561 27.13 46.78 3.17
N ALA A 562 27.17 45.46 3.03
CA ALA A 562 26.05 44.55 3.32
C ALA A 562 26.58 43.19 3.80
N ALA A 563 26.05 42.70 4.90
CA ALA A 563 26.50 41.49 5.59
C ALA A 563 26.39 40.22 4.70
N PRO A 564 27.34 39.30 4.78
CA PRO A 564 27.40 38.15 3.88
C PRO A 564 26.41 37.07 4.27
N PHE A 565 25.57 36.65 3.32
CA PHE A 565 24.88 35.39 3.36
C PHE A 565 25.86 34.28 2.97
N PHE A 566 26.30 33.48 3.96
CA PHE A 566 27.24 32.40 3.74
C PHE A 566 26.58 31.20 3.03
N LEU A 567 27.08 30.83 1.85
CA LEU A 567 27.05 29.46 1.37
C LEU A 567 27.88 28.59 2.31
N PRO A 568 27.44 27.40 2.72
CA PRO A 568 28.24 26.54 3.58
C PRO A 568 29.54 26.12 2.88
N THR A 569 30.67 26.67 3.33
CA THR A 569 32.03 26.30 2.91
C THR A 569 32.47 25.00 3.59
N SER A 570 31.77 23.90 3.36
CA SER A 570 32.19 22.58 3.86
C SER A 570 32.52 21.61 2.74
N LEU A 571 33.45 22.00 1.88
CA LEU A 571 34.22 21.08 1.03
C LEU A 571 35.72 21.45 1.09
N SER A 572 36.21 21.72 2.29
CA SER A 572 37.62 21.65 2.61
C SER A 572 37.71 20.91 3.95
N ALA A 573 38.39 19.78 3.92
CA ALA A 573 38.73 19.07 5.16
C ALA A 573 39.53 20.00 6.09
N ASN A 574 38.99 20.25 7.27
CA ASN A 574 39.61 20.37 8.59
C ASN A 574 38.90 21.33 9.50
N ASN A 575 38.37 20.76 10.56
CA ASN A 575 38.22 21.17 11.97
C ASN A 575 37.83 22.61 12.37
N THR A 576 36.71 22.58 13.16
CA THR A 576 36.34 23.43 14.34
C THR A 576 35.48 24.66 14.11
N PRO A 577 34.78 25.19 15.16
CA PRO A 577 33.56 24.65 15.75
C PRO A 577 32.31 25.54 15.57
N THR A 578 31.18 24.91 15.75
CA THR A 578 29.81 25.43 15.95
C THR A 578 29.64 26.91 16.33
N ARG A 579 28.95 27.64 15.45
CA ARG A 579 28.11 28.77 15.84
C ARG A 579 26.70 28.53 15.31
N ARG A 580 25.74 28.40 16.23
CA ARG A 580 24.31 28.27 15.95
C ARG A 580 23.87 29.50 15.16
N VAL A 581 23.34 29.26 13.94
CA VAL A 581 22.59 30.27 13.22
C VAL A 581 21.11 29.97 13.47
N SER A 582 20.41 30.98 13.98
CA SER A 582 18.98 30.95 14.27
C SER A 582 18.17 30.63 12.99
N PRO A 583 17.06 29.89 13.07
CA PRO A 583 16.24 29.62 11.93
C PRO A 583 15.58 30.91 11.42
N LEU A 584 15.84 31.25 10.17
CA LEU A 584 15.14 32.33 9.48
C LEU A 584 13.64 32.00 9.44
N ASN A 585 12.85 32.90 9.99
CA ASN A 585 11.40 32.83 10.03
C ASN A 585 10.81 32.80 8.60
N LEU A 586 10.34 31.62 8.19
CA LEU A 586 9.56 31.42 6.96
C LEU A 586 8.09 31.90 7.09
N SER A 587 7.75 32.61 8.16
CA SER A 587 6.40 33.12 8.41
C SER A 587 5.95 34.27 7.48
N SER A 588 6.85 34.79 6.64
CA SER A 588 6.53 35.85 5.67
C SER A 588 6.14 35.35 4.26
N VAL A 589 6.08 34.04 4.03
CA VAL A 589 5.73 33.41 2.73
C VAL A 589 4.45 32.59 2.81
N THR A 590 3.59 32.84 3.80
CA THR A 590 2.21 32.29 3.77
C THR A 590 1.32 33.21 2.95
N PRO A 591 0.44 32.64 2.08
CA PRO A 591 -0.50 33.44 1.27
C PRO A 591 -1.54 34.13 2.12
#